data_6bf4f25b3b1390bb2db1d1be7cda2605
#
_entry.id   6bf4f25b3b1390bb2db1d1be7cda2605
#
_cell.length_a   1.000
_cell.length_b   1.000
_cell.length_c   1.000
_cell.angle_alpha   90.00
_cell.angle_beta   90.00
_cell.angle_gamma   90.00
#
_symmetry.space_group_name_H-M   'P 1'
#
loop_
_entity.id
_entity.type
_entity.pdbx_description
1 polymer ?
#
loop_
_entity_poly.entity_id
_entity_poly.type
_entity_poly.pdbx_seq_one_letter_code
_entity_poly.pdbx_strand_id
1 'polypeptide(L)'
;LGFLLSAGLFGMAAGSLLLAPWADKLGRRPLILACLAISGVGMIASAWSQTPAQLGFLRAVTGLGVGGILACSNVIASEYASLRWRSLAVTLQSTGYALGASIGGSIAVWLLGHQGWRSVFMFGGLCTLAVMVVCWFALPESLDFLQGRRPKSALQRLNVLLRRLGMDELKSLPERKSPSAAAKRGPLQLFSADLRRPTLLVWLSFFIVMFGFYFVMGWTPKLLAATGLTAEQGVTTGVLLSLG
;
A
#
# COMPACT_ATOMS: atom_id res chain seq x y z
N LEU A 1 23.89 2.44 -1.99
CA LEU A 1 22.76 2.66 -1.10
C LEU A 1 21.57 3.25 -1.87
N GLY A 2 21.77 4.25 -2.74
CA GLY A 2 20.71 4.80 -3.61
C GLY A 2 19.96 3.72 -4.39
N PHE A 3 20.68 2.77 -4.98
CA PHE A 3 20.09 1.61 -5.67
C PHE A 3 19.12 0.80 -4.78
N LEU A 4 19.49 0.54 -3.53
CA LEU A 4 18.66 -0.24 -2.60
C LEU A 4 17.38 0.50 -2.19
N LEU A 5 17.47 1.82 -2.02
CA LEU A 5 16.31 2.67 -1.73
C LEU A 5 15.37 2.76 -2.95
N SER A 6 15.95 3.00 -4.13
CA SER A 6 15.18 3.11 -5.38
C SER A 6 14.52 1.80 -5.77
N ALA A 7 15.17 0.64 -5.56
CA ALA A 7 14.62 -0.66 -5.93
C ALA A 7 13.24 -0.92 -5.29
N GLY A 8 13.09 -0.58 -3.99
CA GLY A 8 11.79 -0.68 -3.32
C GLY A 8 10.72 0.24 -3.91
N LEU A 9 11.08 1.48 -4.22
CA LEU A 9 10.15 2.46 -4.81
C LEU A 9 9.73 2.07 -6.23
N PHE A 10 10.67 1.58 -7.05
CA PHE A 10 10.34 1.03 -8.37
C PHE A 10 9.42 -0.19 -8.26
N GLY A 11 9.67 -1.07 -7.28
CA GLY A 11 8.76 -2.17 -6.97
C GLY A 11 7.36 -1.68 -6.62
N MET A 12 7.22 -0.66 -5.77
CA MET A 12 5.93 -0.07 -5.40
C MET A 12 5.21 0.53 -6.61
N ALA A 13 5.92 1.27 -7.47
CA ALA A 13 5.35 1.81 -8.71
C ALA A 13 4.86 0.68 -9.64
N ALA A 14 5.68 -0.34 -9.85
CA ALA A 14 5.30 -1.51 -10.65
C ALA A 14 4.08 -2.24 -10.03
N GLY A 15 4.07 -2.44 -8.71
CA GLY A 15 2.97 -3.09 -8.00
C GLY A 15 1.65 -2.32 -8.14
N SER A 16 1.66 -1.01 -7.97
CA SER A 16 0.46 -0.19 -8.13
C SER A 16 -0.07 -0.19 -9.57
N LEU A 17 0.81 -0.17 -10.57
CA LEU A 17 0.42 -0.16 -11.99
C LEU A 17 -0.03 -1.54 -12.49
N LEU A 18 0.68 -2.60 -12.11
CA LEU A 18 0.44 -3.95 -12.64
C LEU A 18 -0.62 -4.71 -11.86
N LEU A 19 -0.64 -4.58 -10.52
CA LEU A 19 -1.53 -5.35 -9.67
C LEU A 19 -2.91 -4.70 -9.50
N ALA A 20 -3.02 -3.37 -9.56
CA ALA A 20 -4.31 -2.69 -9.41
C ALA A 20 -5.36 -3.15 -10.45
N PRO A 21 -5.05 -3.31 -11.75
CA PRO A 21 -6.01 -3.85 -12.72
C PRO A 21 -6.43 -5.30 -12.45
N TRP A 22 -5.57 -6.09 -11.77
CA TRP A 22 -5.90 -7.46 -11.39
C TRP A 22 -6.88 -7.52 -10.22
N ALA A 23 -6.91 -6.48 -9.36
CA ALA A 23 -7.89 -6.36 -8.30
C ALA A 23 -9.33 -6.35 -8.82
N ASP A 24 -9.57 -5.73 -9.96
CA ASP A 24 -10.88 -5.67 -10.59
C ASP A 24 -11.29 -7.00 -11.27
N LYS A 25 -10.32 -7.90 -11.50
CA LYS A 25 -10.55 -9.23 -12.11
C LYS A 25 -10.67 -10.34 -11.06
N LEU A 26 -9.77 -10.37 -10.10
CA LEU A 26 -9.63 -11.44 -9.10
C LEU A 26 -10.39 -11.13 -7.81
N GLY A 27 -10.65 -9.85 -7.54
CA GLY A 27 -11.15 -9.35 -6.27
C GLY A 27 -10.05 -8.63 -5.49
N ARG A 28 -10.43 -7.66 -4.68
CA ARG A 28 -9.46 -6.86 -3.92
C ARG A 28 -8.93 -7.60 -2.69
N ARG A 29 -9.78 -8.37 -2.01
CA ARG A 29 -9.37 -9.17 -0.86
C ARG A 29 -8.27 -10.20 -1.19
N PRO A 30 -8.43 -11.12 -2.16
CA PRO A 30 -7.39 -12.10 -2.48
C PRO A 30 -6.11 -11.42 -2.96
N LEU A 31 -6.21 -10.30 -3.68
CA LEU A 31 -5.02 -9.57 -4.11
C LEU A 31 -4.27 -8.95 -2.94
N ILE A 32 -4.95 -8.31 -1.97
CA ILE A 32 -4.31 -7.77 -0.77
C ILE A 32 -3.62 -8.87 0.02
N LEU A 33 -4.26 -10.03 0.19
CA LEU A 33 -3.66 -11.17 0.89
C LEU A 33 -2.42 -11.69 0.17
N ALA A 34 -2.47 -11.82 -1.15
CA ALA A 34 -1.30 -12.20 -1.95
C ALA A 34 -0.17 -11.17 -1.85
N CYS A 35 -0.49 -9.89 -1.89
CA CYS A 35 0.48 -8.81 -1.74
C CYS A 35 1.11 -8.78 -0.34
N LEU A 36 0.33 -9.03 0.73
CA LEU A 36 0.83 -9.18 2.10
C LEU A 36 1.77 -10.38 2.22
N ALA A 37 1.41 -11.52 1.61
CA ALA A 37 2.27 -12.70 1.57
C ALA A 37 3.60 -12.42 0.86
N ILE A 38 3.55 -11.82 -0.34
CA ILE A 38 4.74 -11.44 -1.11
C ILE A 38 5.62 -10.48 -0.31
N SER A 39 5.04 -9.45 0.31
CA SER A 39 5.78 -8.48 1.11
C SER A 39 6.39 -9.11 2.36
N GLY A 40 5.63 -9.89 3.11
CA GLY A 40 6.09 -10.54 4.34
C GLY A 40 7.20 -11.56 4.09
N VAL A 41 7.01 -12.45 3.11
CA VAL A 41 8.02 -13.44 2.71
C VAL A 41 9.25 -12.74 2.12
N GLY A 42 9.07 -11.72 1.29
CA GLY A 42 10.16 -10.94 0.71
C GLY A 42 10.99 -10.23 1.77
N MET A 43 10.36 -9.68 2.83
CA MET A 43 11.06 -9.10 3.97
C MET A 43 11.86 -10.16 4.74
N ILE A 44 11.25 -11.29 5.08
CA ILE A 44 11.94 -12.40 5.76
C ILE A 44 13.13 -12.86 4.92
N ALA A 45 12.95 -13.10 3.62
CA ALA A 45 14.04 -13.48 2.72
C ALA A 45 15.15 -12.42 2.68
N SER A 46 14.83 -11.14 2.79
CA SER A 46 15.81 -10.05 2.85
C SER A 46 16.76 -10.15 4.05
N ALA A 47 16.32 -10.76 5.16
CA ALA A 47 17.17 -11.00 6.33
C ALA A 47 18.32 -11.99 6.03
N TRP A 48 18.15 -12.89 5.07
CA TRP A 48 19.18 -13.86 4.66
C TRP A 48 19.98 -13.43 3.44
N SER A 49 19.75 -12.23 2.91
CA SER A 49 20.54 -11.75 1.76
C SER A 49 22.01 -11.63 2.11
N GLN A 50 22.86 -12.08 1.18
CA GLN A 50 24.32 -12.08 1.33
C GLN A 50 24.98 -11.01 0.48
N THR A 51 24.30 -10.59 -0.61
CA THR A 51 24.82 -9.57 -1.52
C THR A 51 23.89 -8.37 -1.64
N PRO A 52 24.42 -7.16 -1.92
CA PRO A 52 23.58 -5.98 -2.15
C PRO A 52 22.62 -6.16 -3.33
N ALA A 53 22.97 -6.93 -4.34
CA ALA A 53 22.13 -7.21 -5.50
C ALA A 53 20.90 -8.06 -5.11
N GLN A 54 21.11 -9.13 -4.30
CA GLN A 54 20.03 -9.95 -3.75
C GLN A 54 19.08 -9.10 -2.90
N LEU A 55 19.63 -8.26 -2.01
CA LEU A 55 18.83 -7.37 -1.19
C LEU A 55 18.01 -6.40 -2.04
N GLY A 56 18.61 -5.82 -3.09
CA GLY A 56 17.93 -4.93 -4.03
C GLY A 56 16.78 -5.60 -4.76
N PHE A 57 16.98 -6.83 -5.24
CA PHE A 57 15.91 -7.61 -5.86
C PHE A 57 14.76 -7.92 -4.90
N LEU A 58 15.08 -8.38 -3.69
CA LEU A 58 14.07 -8.67 -2.66
C LEU A 58 13.32 -7.40 -2.23
N ARG A 59 13.98 -6.25 -2.20
CA ARG A 59 13.35 -4.93 -1.99
C ARG A 59 12.36 -4.58 -3.10
N ALA A 60 12.71 -4.84 -4.35
CA ALA A 60 11.79 -4.62 -5.47
C ALA A 60 10.55 -5.55 -5.36
N VAL A 61 10.75 -6.83 -5.03
CA VAL A 61 9.65 -7.79 -4.80
C VAL A 61 8.77 -7.37 -3.63
N THR A 62 9.35 -6.99 -2.50
CA THR A 62 8.61 -6.47 -1.34
C THR A 62 7.83 -5.21 -1.72
N GLY A 63 8.48 -4.29 -2.43
CA GLY A 63 7.87 -3.06 -2.92
C GLY A 63 6.66 -3.33 -3.82
N LEU A 64 6.75 -4.32 -4.72
CA LEU A 64 5.65 -4.71 -5.60
C LEU A 64 4.40 -5.11 -4.79
N GLY A 65 4.55 -5.89 -3.73
CA GLY A 65 3.46 -6.21 -2.82
C GLY A 65 2.90 -4.96 -2.13
N VAL A 66 3.77 -4.09 -1.59
CA VAL A 66 3.34 -2.84 -0.92
C VAL A 66 2.56 -1.94 -1.88
N GLY A 67 3.00 -1.77 -3.14
CA GLY A 67 2.30 -0.98 -4.15
C GLY A 67 0.90 -1.51 -4.45
N GLY A 68 0.75 -2.84 -4.54
CA GLY A 68 -0.56 -3.49 -4.72
C GLY A 68 -1.51 -3.27 -3.53
N ILE A 69 -0.99 -3.33 -2.29
CA ILE A 69 -1.76 -3.06 -1.07
C ILE A 69 -2.25 -1.61 -1.07
N LEU A 70 -1.38 -0.64 -1.33
CA LEU A 70 -1.73 0.79 -1.33
C LEU A 70 -2.84 1.10 -2.33
N ALA A 71 -2.76 0.55 -3.55
CA ALA A 71 -3.78 0.75 -4.56
C ALA A 71 -5.15 0.17 -4.15
N CYS A 72 -5.17 -1.02 -3.54
CA CYS A 72 -6.40 -1.71 -3.18
C CYS A 72 -7.03 -1.20 -1.89
N SER A 73 -6.21 -0.87 -0.87
CA SER A 73 -6.70 -0.48 0.46
C SER A 73 -7.46 0.85 0.43
N ASN A 74 -6.97 1.85 -0.32
CA ASN A 74 -7.66 3.13 -0.51
C ASN A 74 -9.08 2.95 -1.07
N VAL A 75 -9.21 2.03 -2.00
CA VAL A 75 -10.51 1.78 -2.65
C VAL A 75 -11.46 1.06 -1.68
N ILE A 76 -11.00 0.02 -0.97
CA ILE A 76 -11.82 -0.65 0.05
C ILE A 76 -12.25 0.35 1.12
N ALA A 77 -11.34 1.17 1.66
CA ALA A 77 -11.68 2.18 2.65
C ALA A 77 -12.77 3.14 2.15
N SER A 78 -12.70 3.55 0.88
CA SER A 78 -13.70 4.42 0.27
C SER A 78 -15.05 3.75 0.00
N GLU A 79 -15.08 2.44 -0.27
CA GLU A 79 -16.30 1.69 -0.54
C GLU A 79 -17.12 1.39 0.73
N TYR A 80 -16.42 1.12 1.84
CA TYR A 80 -17.07 0.82 3.13
C TYR A 80 -17.45 2.07 3.93
N ALA A 81 -16.97 3.24 3.53
CA ALA A 81 -17.34 4.50 4.13
C ALA A 81 -18.60 5.08 3.48
N SER A 82 -19.52 5.64 4.31
CA SER A 82 -20.63 6.41 3.79
C SER A 82 -20.14 7.64 3.02
N LEU A 83 -20.95 8.17 2.10
CA LEU A 83 -20.58 9.34 1.29
C LEU A 83 -20.08 10.52 2.14
N ARG A 84 -20.70 10.74 3.31
CA ARG A 84 -20.33 11.80 4.25
C ARG A 84 -18.93 11.59 4.87
N TRP A 85 -18.56 10.36 5.16
CA TRP A 85 -17.34 10.02 5.90
C TRP A 85 -16.22 9.45 5.03
N ARG A 86 -16.44 9.35 3.71
CA ARG A 86 -15.48 8.77 2.77
C ARG A 86 -14.11 9.45 2.81
N SER A 87 -14.10 10.78 2.79
CA SER A 87 -12.86 11.56 2.88
C SER A 87 -12.12 11.27 4.18
N LEU A 88 -12.83 11.26 5.31
CA LEU A 88 -12.25 10.96 6.62
C LEU A 88 -11.67 9.53 6.67
N ALA A 89 -12.37 8.54 6.12
CA ALA A 89 -11.88 7.16 6.11
C ALA A 89 -10.55 7.02 5.35
N VAL A 90 -10.44 7.66 4.18
CA VAL A 90 -9.20 7.69 3.40
C VAL A 90 -8.09 8.46 4.13
N THR A 91 -8.43 9.58 4.78
CA THR A 91 -7.46 10.35 5.57
C THR A 91 -6.96 9.55 6.77
N LEU A 92 -7.84 8.88 7.51
CA LEU A 92 -7.44 8.01 8.64
C LEU A 92 -6.54 6.87 8.19
N GLN A 93 -6.79 6.28 7.02
CA GLN A 93 -5.90 5.26 6.46
C GLN A 93 -4.52 5.84 6.15
N SER A 94 -4.44 7.05 5.57
CA SER A 94 -3.16 7.72 5.31
C SER A 94 -2.43 8.08 6.60
N THR A 95 -3.16 8.51 7.65
CA THR A 95 -2.60 8.72 8.99
C THR A 95 -2.06 7.43 9.59
N GLY A 96 -2.75 6.30 9.37
CA GLY A 96 -2.25 4.98 9.77
C GLY A 96 -0.89 4.62 9.17
N TYR A 97 -0.63 5.06 7.93
CA TYR A 97 0.69 4.91 7.30
C TYR A 97 1.79 5.68 8.07
N ALA A 98 1.53 6.94 8.43
CA ALA A 98 2.48 7.76 9.18
C ALA A 98 2.74 7.21 10.59
N LEU A 99 1.69 6.80 11.30
CA LEU A 99 1.82 6.14 12.62
C LEU A 99 2.59 4.83 12.52
N GLY A 100 2.31 4.01 11.51
CA GLY A 100 3.03 2.77 11.25
C GLY A 100 4.52 3.01 10.96
N ALA A 101 4.85 4.04 10.20
CA ALA A 101 6.22 4.43 9.92
C ALA A 101 6.96 4.87 11.19
N SER A 102 6.31 5.65 12.06
CA SER A 102 6.90 6.15 13.30
C SER A 102 7.12 5.03 14.32
N ILE A 103 6.11 4.20 14.57
CA ILE A 103 6.21 3.06 15.50
C ILE A 103 7.22 2.03 14.96
N GLY A 104 7.10 1.66 13.68
CA GLY A 104 7.99 0.71 13.04
C GLY A 104 9.44 1.21 13.00
N GLY A 105 9.63 2.52 12.74
CA GLY A 105 10.94 3.17 12.79
C GLY A 105 11.56 3.11 14.18
N SER A 106 10.81 3.41 15.24
CA SER A 106 11.28 3.33 16.62
C SER A 106 11.72 1.92 17.01
N ILE A 107 10.91 0.92 16.64
CA ILE A 107 11.26 -0.50 16.85
C ILE A 107 12.50 -0.88 16.04
N ALA A 108 12.61 -0.38 14.80
CA ALA A 108 13.77 -0.66 13.95
C ALA A 108 15.06 -0.07 14.53
N VAL A 109 15.03 1.13 15.14
CA VAL A 109 16.17 1.72 15.85
C VAL A 109 16.62 0.81 16.99
N TRP A 110 15.68 0.39 17.82
CA TRP A 110 15.96 -0.49 18.94
C TRP A 110 16.58 -1.84 18.51
N LEU A 111 15.97 -2.48 17.50
CA LEU A 111 16.48 -3.73 16.94
C LEU A 111 17.86 -3.58 16.32
N LEU A 112 18.09 -2.47 15.60
CA LEU A 112 19.37 -2.20 14.94
C LEU A 112 20.50 -2.08 15.98
N GLY A 113 20.25 -1.42 17.10
CA GLY A 113 21.24 -1.25 18.16
C GLY A 113 21.57 -2.55 18.91
N HIS A 114 20.63 -3.53 19.02
CA HIS A 114 20.81 -4.72 19.82
C HIS A 114 21.08 -6.00 19.01
N GLN A 115 20.47 -6.13 17.83
CA GLN A 115 20.47 -7.38 17.05
C GLN A 115 20.91 -7.21 15.59
N GLY A 116 21.17 -5.98 15.17
CA GLY A 116 21.63 -5.67 13.82
C GLY A 116 20.49 -5.60 12.80
N TRP A 117 20.84 -5.24 11.56
CA TRP A 117 19.89 -4.91 10.49
C TRP A 117 19.01 -6.08 10.02
N ARG A 118 19.49 -7.32 10.14
CA ARG A 118 18.74 -8.52 9.74
C ARG A 118 17.50 -8.73 10.58
N SER A 119 17.57 -8.43 11.88
CA SER A 119 16.44 -8.55 12.79
C SER A 119 15.29 -7.61 12.44
N VAL A 120 15.59 -6.42 11.90
CA VAL A 120 14.58 -5.46 11.45
C VAL A 120 13.74 -6.06 10.31
N PHE A 121 14.39 -6.71 9.35
CA PHE A 121 13.68 -7.37 8.24
C PHE A 121 12.86 -8.57 8.71
N MET A 122 13.44 -9.38 9.61
CA MET A 122 12.74 -10.54 10.17
C MET A 122 11.50 -10.11 10.93
N PHE A 123 11.63 -9.13 11.83
CA PHE A 123 10.52 -8.60 12.63
C PHE A 123 9.43 -8.00 11.73
N GLY A 124 9.81 -7.14 10.79
CA GLY A 124 8.84 -6.52 9.87
C GLY A 124 8.11 -7.55 9.00
N GLY A 125 8.82 -8.58 8.53
CA GLY A 125 8.21 -9.67 7.77
C GLY A 125 7.23 -10.50 8.59
N LEU A 126 7.58 -10.85 9.83
CA LEU A 126 6.70 -11.57 10.77
C LEU A 126 5.45 -10.75 11.10
N CYS A 127 5.60 -9.45 11.40
CA CYS A 127 4.46 -8.56 11.62
C CYS A 127 3.54 -8.49 10.39
N THR A 128 4.11 -8.41 9.18
CA THR A 128 3.32 -8.38 7.93
C THR A 128 2.54 -9.68 7.74
N LEU A 129 3.15 -10.84 8.00
CA LEU A 129 2.46 -12.12 7.94
C LEU A 129 1.39 -12.27 9.03
N ALA A 130 1.64 -11.76 10.23
CA ALA A 130 0.63 -11.73 11.30
C ALA A 130 -0.58 -10.89 10.89
N VAL A 131 -0.34 -9.69 10.32
CA VAL A 131 -1.42 -8.85 9.76
C VAL A 131 -2.14 -9.57 8.62
N MET A 132 -1.44 -10.31 7.76
CA MET A 132 -2.07 -11.12 6.71
C MET A 132 -3.05 -12.14 7.31
N VAL A 133 -2.70 -12.81 8.40
CA VAL A 133 -3.59 -13.75 9.10
C VAL A 133 -4.81 -13.03 9.64
N VAL A 134 -4.65 -11.86 10.27
CA VAL A 134 -5.79 -11.04 10.73
C VAL A 134 -6.67 -10.63 9.56
N CYS A 135 -6.09 -10.15 8.46
CA CYS A 135 -6.83 -9.76 7.26
C CYS A 135 -7.56 -10.96 6.61
N TRP A 136 -7.00 -12.16 6.71
CA TRP A 136 -7.65 -13.36 6.20
C TRP A 136 -9.04 -13.57 6.83
N PHE A 137 -9.18 -13.31 8.12
CA PHE A 137 -10.45 -13.47 8.83
C PHE A 137 -11.31 -12.21 8.83
N ALA A 138 -10.70 -11.02 8.90
CA ALA A 138 -11.41 -9.77 9.12
C ALA A 138 -11.70 -8.98 7.84
N LEU A 139 -10.85 -9.08 6.79
CA LEU A 139 -10.99 -8.26 5.59
C LEU A 139 -12.15 -8.74 4.72
N PRO A 140 -13.18 -7.91 4.49
CA PRO A 140 -14.26 -8.23 3.58
C PRO A 140 -13.83 -8.06 2.11
N GLU A 141 -14.61 -8.63 1.18
CA GLU A 141 -14.42 -8.42 -0.26
C GLU A 141 -14.99 -7.07 -0.69
N SER A 142 -14.47 -6.49 -1.76
CA SER A 142 -14.95 -5.24 -2.34
C SER A 142 -16.41 -5.32 -2.75
N LEU A 143 -17.18 -4.30 -2.39
CA LEU A 143 -18.60 -4.20 -2.75
C LEU A 143 -18.77 -3.99 -4.26
N ASP A 144 -17.93 -3.15 -4.87
CA ASP A 144 -17.95 -2.90 -6.31
C ASP A 144 -17.58 -4.16 -7.10
N PHE A 145 -16.64 -4.98 -6.61
CA PHE A 145 -16.31 -6.26 -7.21
C PHE A 145 -17.50 -7.24 -7.17
N LEU A 146 -18.16 -7.36 -6.02
CA LEU A 146 -19.31 -8.25 -5.86
C LEU A 146 -20.49 -7.84 -6.75
N GLN A 147 -20.73 -6.54 -6.91
CA GLN A 147 -21.80 -6.02 -7.77
C GLN A 147 -21.45 -6.06 -9.27
N GLY A 148 -20.21 -5.79 -9.61
CA GLY A 148 -19.74 -5.68 -11.00
C GLY A 148 -19.50 -7.04 -11.67
N ARG A 149 -18.73 -7.92 -11.03
CA ARG A 149 -18.35 -9.24 -11.58
C ARG A 149 -19.36 -10.34 -11.31
N ARG A 150 -20.16 -10.21 -10.26
CA ARG A 150 -21.23 -11.16 -9.87
C ARG A 150 -20.75 -12.62 -9.84
N PRO A 151 -19.76 -12.97 -9.00
CA PRO A 151 -19.38 -14.36 -8.83
C PRO A 151 -20.58 -15.19 -8.35
N LYS A 152 -20.58 -16.51 -8.58
CA LYS A 152 -21.72 -17.41 -8.29
C LYS A 152 -22.31 -17.26 -6.86
N SER A 153 -21.53 -16.79 -5.89
CA SER A 153 -21.93 -16.54 -4.49
C SER A 153 -22.05 -15.06 -4.13
N ALA A 154 -22.15 -14.14 -5.12
CA ALA A 154 -22.15 -12.69 -4.87
C ALA A 154 -23.28 -12.25 -3.94
N LEU A 155 -24.50 -12.72 -4.17
CA LEU A 155 -25.66 -12.37 -3.36
C LEU A 155 -25.51 -12.83 -1.91
N GLN A 156 -25.05 -14.08 -1.71
CA GLN A 156 -24.83 -14.62 -0.35
C GLN A 156 -23.75 -13.83 0.39
N ARG A 157 -22.61 -13.53 -0.27
CA ARG A 157 -21.52 -12.75 0.31
C ARG A 157 -21.97 -11.33 0.62
N LEU A 158 -22.75 -10.72 -0.27
CA LEU A 158 -23.30 -9.38 -0.06
C LEU A 158 -24.26 -9.36 1.14
N ASN A 159 -25.16 -10.34 1.26
CA ASN A 159 -26.10 -10.43 2.38
C ASN A 159 -25.39 -10.69 3.72
N VAL A 160 -24.33 -11.49 3.75
CA VAL A 160 -23.47 -11.62 4.95
C VAL A 160 -22.87 -10.30 5.37
N LEU A 161 -22.41 -9.48 4.40
CA LEU A 161 -21.87 -8.15 4.68
C LEU A 161 -22.97 -7.18 5.16
N LEU A 162 -24.13 -7.18 4.52
CA LEU A 162 -25.27 -6.34 4.91
C LEU A 162 -25.74 -6.66 6.33
N ARG A 163 -25.83 -7.94 6.70
CA ARG A 163 -26.11 -8.35 8.10
C ARG A 163 -25.09 -7.78 9.08
N ARG A 164 -23.80 -7.84 8.76
CA ARG A 164 -22.74 -7.27 9.63
C ARG A 164 -22.85 -5.75 9.77
N LEU A 165 -23.40 -5.07 8.75
CA LEU A 165 -23.63 -3.62 8.74
C LEU A 165 -24.99 -3.23 9.34
N GLY A 166 -25.80 -4.18 9.79
CA GLY A 166 -27.15 -3.94 10.32
C GLY A 166 -28.15 -3.50 9.25
N MET A 167 -27.93 -3.86 7.99
CA MET A 167 -28.79 -3.52 6.86
C MET A 167 -29.63 -4.73 6.43
N ASP A 168 -30.77 -4.46 5.81
CA ASP A 168 -31.68 -5.49 5.31
C ASP A 168 -31.05 -6.30 4.16
N GLU A 169 -31.41 -7.59 4.11
CA GLU A 169 -30.94 -8.49 3.07
C GLU A 169 -31.59 -8.17 1.72
N LEU A 170 -30.79 -8.28 0.68
CA LEU A 170 -31.26 -8.11 -0.70
C LEU A 170 -31.84 -9.43 -1.21
N LYS A 171 -33.02 -9.38 -1.81
CA LYS A 171 -33.65 -10.54 -2.50
C LYS A 171 -32.98 -10.83 -3.85
N SER A 172 -32.44 -9.81 -4.49
CA SER A 172 -31.72 -9.92 -5.76
C SER A 172 -30.56 -8.93 -5.82
N LEU A 173 -29.56 -9.22 -6.65
CA LEU A 173 -28.47 -8.26 -6.87
C LEU A 173 -29.02 -7.00 -7.56
N PRO A 174 -28.64 -5.79 -7.10
CA PRO A 174 -29.02 -4.54 -7.76
C PRO A 174 -28.72 -4.56 -9.25
N GLU A 175 -29.47 -3.81 -10.04
CA GLU A 175 -29.21 -3.71 -11.48
C GLU A 175 -27.75 -3.31 -11.73
N ARG A 176 -27.15 -3.96 -12.73
CA ARG A 176 -25.76 -3.65 -13.12
C ARG A 176 -25.73 -2.22 -13.60
N LYS A 177 -25.04 -1.33 -12.86
CA LYS A 177 -24.75 0.00 -13.39
C LYS A 177 -24.04 -0.20 -14.71
N SER A 178 -24.68 0.18 -15.82
CA SER A 178 -24.05 0.17 -17.13
C SER A 178 -22.73 0.94 -17.02
N PRO A 179 -21.61 0.39 -17.53
CA PRO A 179 -20.36 1.13 -17.51
C PRO A 179 -20.62 2.47 -18.19
N SER A 180 -20.37 3.59 -17.49
CA SER A 180 -20.49 4.89 -18.11
C SER A 180 -19.64 4.91 -19.38
N ALA A 181 -20.05 5.68 -20.39
CA ALA A 181 -19.28 5.80 -21.63
C ALA A 181 -17.80 6.14 -21.39
N ALA A 182 -17.51 6.79 -20.27
CA ALA A 182 -16.16 7.08 -19.79
C ALA A 182 -15.39 5.81 -19.36
N ALA A 183 -16.03 4.83 -18.72
CA ALA A 183 -15.38 3.58 -18.31
C ALA A 183 -14.95 2.68 -19.49
N LYS A 184 -15.55 2.87 -20.66
CA LYS A 184 -15.21 2.11 -21.88
C LYS A 184 -13.93 2.60 -22.58
N ARG A 185 -13.45 3.81 -22.27
CA ARG A 185 -12.34 4.45 -23.00
C ARG A 185 -10.94 4.17 -22.41
N GLY A 186 -10.84 3.48 -21.29
CA GLY A 186 -9.56 3.09 -20.70
C GLY A 186 -8.68 4.25 -20.19
N PRO A 187 -7.48 3.96 -19.65
CA PRO A 187 -6.58 4.96 -19.05
C PRO A 187 -6.04 5.97 -20.07
N LEU A 188 -6.02 5.65 -21.36
CA LEU A 188 -5.57 6.57 -22.41
C LEU A 188 -6.45 7.82 -22.53
N GLN A 189 -7.68 7.80 -22.02
CA GLN A 189 -8.54 8.98 -21.98
C GLN A 189 -7.96 10.14 -21.17
N LEU A 190 -7.11 9.86 -20.19
CA LEU A 190 -6.40 10.87 -19.41
C LEU A 190 -5.51 11.78 -20.26
N PHE A 191 -5.11 11.31 -21.45
CA PHE A 191 -4.30 12.04 -22.43
C PHE A 191 -5.13 12.69 -23.55
N SER A 192 -6.49 12.65 -23.46
CA SER A 192 -7.35 13.42 -24.39
C SER A 192 -7.07 14.91 -24.27
N ALA A 193 -7.39 15.67 -25.33
CA ALA A 193 -7.09 17.11 -25.42
C ALA A 193 -7.58 17.89 -24.18
N ASP A 194 -8.78 17.56 -23.68
CA ASP A 194 -9.42 18.24 -22.55
C ASP A 194 -8.80 17.87 -21.18
N LEU A 195 -8.33 16.64 -21.01
CA LEU A 195 -7.84 16.14 -19.72
C LEU A 195 -6.31 16.12 -19.62
N ARG A 196 -5.58 16.23 -20.74
CA ARG A 196 -4.12 16.13 -20.78
C ARG A 196 -3.45 17.16 -19.87
N ARG A 197 -3.84 18.42 -19.98
CA ARG A 197 -3.22 19.50 -19.20
C ARG A 197 -3.42 19.34 -17.70
N PRO A 198 -4.65 19.16 -17.16
CA PRO A 198 -4.85 18.94 -15.73
C PRO A 198 -4.17 17.66 -15.25
N THR A 199 -4.20 16.57 -16.03
CA THR A 199 -3.55 15.30 -15.68
C THR A 199 -2.04 15.49 -15.51
N LEU A 200 -1.37 16.12 -16.46
CA LEU A 200 0.07 16.36 -16.39
C LEU A 200 0.45 17.29 -15.25
N LEU A 201 -0.34 18.34 -14.98
CA LEU A 201 -0.08 19.25 -13.87
C LEU A 201 -0.22 18.54 -12.52
N VAL A 202 -1.25 17.73 -12.33
CA VAL A 202 -1.43 16.93 -11.10
C VAL A 202 -0.28 15.93 -10.93
N TRP A 203 0.12 15.24 -11.99
CA TRP A 203 1.24 14.30 -11.94
C TRP A 203 2.55 14.99 -11.62
N LEU A 204 2.83 16.13 -12.24
CA LEU A 204 4.03 16.92 -11.97
C LEU A 204 4.07 17.43 -10.54
N SER A 205 2.95 17.97 -10.03
CA SER A 205 2.84 18.45 -8.66
C SER A 205 3.08 17.32 -7.66
N PHE A 206 2.44 16.16 -7.86
CA PHE A 206 2.63 14.99 -7.01
C PHE A 206 4.07 14.47 -7.07
N PHE A 207 4.67 14.43 -8.28
CA PHE A 207 6.06 14.02 -8.45
C PHE A 207 7.01 14.92 -7.67
N ILE A 208 6.87 16.25 -7.78
CA ILE A 208 7.75 17.22 -7.10
C ILE A 208 7.63 17.07 -5.57
N VAL A 209 6.41 16.95 -5.05
CA VAL A 209 6.16 16.78 -3.61
C VAL A 209 6.78 15.47 -3.12
N MET A 210 6.52 14.36 -3.82
CA MET A 210 7.06 13.05 -3.43
C MET A 210 8.58 12.97 -3.61
N PHE A 211 9.14 13.61 -4.64
CA PHE A 211 10.58 13.71 -4.82
C PHE A 211 11.23 14.41 -3.62
N GLY A 212 10.69 15.56 -3.20
CA GLY A 212 11.18 16.28 -2.03
C GLY A 212 11.06 15.46 -0.74
N PHE A 213 9.90 14.83 -0.52
CA PHE A 213 9.64 13.99 0.63
C PHE A 213 10.61 12.81 0.73
N TYR A 214 10.75 12.01 -0.32
CA TYR A 214 11.65 10.85 -0.31
C TYR A 214 13.11 11.25 -0.31
N PHE A 215 13.47 12.40 -0.90
CA PHE A 215 14.81 12.94 -0.82
C PHE A 215 15.18 13.26 0.63
N VAL A 216 14.35 14.05 1.32
CA VAL A 216 14.58 14.40 2.73
C VAL A 216 14.63 13.14 3.60
N MET A 217 13.63 12.26 3.51
CA MET A 217 13.56 11.04 4.31
C MET A 217 14.74 10.09 4.07
N GLY A 218 15.17 9.94 2.82
CA GLY A 218 16.24 8.99 2.47
C GLY A 218 17.66 9.53 2.71
N TRP A 219 17.86 10.83 2.59
CA TRP A 219 19.21 11.44 2.64
C TRP A 219 19.52 12.10 3.98
N THR A 220 18.53 12.60 4.72
CA THR A 220 18.76 13.26 6.02
C THR A 220 19.55 12.41 7.01
N PRO A 221 19.23 11.11 7.24
CA PRO A 221 20.02 10.30 8.15
C PRO A 221 21.50 10.18 7.75
N LYS A 222 21.77 10.15 6.44
CA LYS A 222 23.13 10.07 5.93
C LYS A 222 23.89 11.38 6.06
N LEU A 223 23.24 12.48 5.73
CA LEU A 223 23.84 13.81 5.86
C LEU A 223 24.21 14.08 7.32
N LEU A 224 23.34 13.72 8.25
CA LEU A 224 23.58 13.85 9.68
C LEU A 224 24.72 12.92 10.16
N ALA A 225 24.79 11.68 9.67
CA ALA A 225 25.91 10.80 9.96
C ALA A 225 27.24 11.35 9.42
N ALA A 226 27.22 12.02 8.27
CA ALA A 226 28.41 12.68 7.70
C ALA A 226 28.90 13.90 8.52
N THR A 227 28.00 14.54 9.30
CA THR A 227 28.36 15.62 10.24
C THR A 227 28.85 15.12 11.61
N GLY A 228 29.04 13.81 11.79
CA GLY A 228 29.59 13.20 13.01
C GLY A 228 28.54 12.65 13.97
N LEU A 229 27.24 12.66 13.62
CA LEU A 229 26.19 12.00 14.40
C LEU A 229 26.26 10.49 14.23
N THR A 230 25.87 9.74 15.26
CA THR A 230 25.81 8.28 15.19
C THR A 230 24.68 7.82 14.25
N ALA A 231 24.81 6.61 13.71
CA ALA A 231 23.78 6.03 12.84
C ALA A 231 22.40 5.96 13.54
N GLU A 232 22.40 5.72 14.85
CA GLU A 232 21.20 5.66 15.69
C GLU A 232 20.51 7.03 15.80
N GLN A 233 21.29 8.09 16.00
CA GLN A 233 20.79 9.47 16.01
C GLN A 233 20.24 9.89 14.62
N GLY A 234 20.88 9.43 13.53
CA GLY A 234 20.39 9.67 12.18
C GLY A 234 19.02 9.03 11.93
N VAL A 235 18.80 7.79 12.38
CA VAL A 235 17.50 7.10 12.24
C VAL A 235 16.45 7.72 13.15
N THR A 236 16.81 8.10 14.37
CA THR A 236 15.91 8.80 15.30
C THR A 236 15.41 10.11 14.71
N THR A 237 16.27 10.86 14.01
CA THR A 237 15.87 12.07 13.29
C THR A 237 14.88 11.76 12.16
N GLY A 238 15.07 10.65 11.45
CA GLY A 238 14.11 10.19 10.44
C GLY A 238 12.72 9.87 11.04
N VAL A 239 12.68 9.30 12.24
CA VAL A 239 11.42 9.06 12.98
C VAL A 239 10.76 10.38 13.37
N LEU A 240 11.51 11.35 13.90
CA LEU A 240 11.01 12.68 14.24
C LEU A 240 10.45 13.42 13.02
N LEU A 241 11.14 13.33 11.87
CA LEU A 241 10.66 13.89 10.61
C LEU A 241 9.36 13.25 10.10
N SER A 242 9.08 11.99 10.47
CA SER A 242 7.82 11.34 10.10
C SER A 242 6.66 11.70 11.01
N LEU A 243 6.91 12.33 12.15
CA LEU A 243 5.89 12.79 13.10
C LEU A 243 5.43 14.23 12.85
N GLY A 244 6.23 15.04 12.19
CA GLY A 244 5.97 16.47 11.97
C GLY A 244 5.91 16.88 10.55
#